data_5bff69aa92c5384e38ef80daee0c6cee
#
_entry.id   5bff69aa92c5384e38ef80daee0c6cee
#
_cell.length_a   1.000
_cell.length_b   1.000
_cell.length_c   1.000
_cell.angle_alpha   90.00
_cell.angle_beta   90.00
_cell.angle_gamma   90.00
#
_symmetry.space_group_name_H-M   'P 1'
#
loop_
_entity.id
_entity.type
_entity.pdbx_description
1 polymer ?
#
loop_
_entity_poly.entity_id
_entity_poly.type
_entity_poly.pdbx_seq_one_letter_code
_entity_poly.pdbx_strand_id
1 'polypeptide(L)'
;GITLKKVSKFANSHYLALDILIAANTKPGIAKVKVGNETIDFPLQKRRVGNGSQFANGATSSDLIYLIMPDRFSNGDPSNDRIAGMRDQTLNRDTVFNRHGGDLKGIQNHLDYLYDLGVTAIWLNPVIINDMPERTEHGYAFTDHYKIDPRIGGEKAYKELIDAAH
;
A
#
# COMPACT_ATOMS: atom_id res chain seq x y z
N GLY A 1 27.39 -6.19 -0.71
CA GLY A 1 26.84 -5.03 -0.54
C GLY A 1 26.09 -4.31 -1.63
N ILE A 2 26.11 -3.00 -1.52
CA ILE A 2 25.48 -2.08 -2.47
C ILE A 2 26.57 -1.38 -3.26
N THR A 3 26.40 -1.27 -4.56
CA THR A 3 27.33 -0.55 -5.45
C THR A 3 26.55 0.48 -6.26
N LEU A 4 26.95 1.75 -6.20
CA LEU A 4 26.45 2.80 -7.08
C LEU A 4 27.01 2.56 -8.50
N LYS A 5 26.12 2.42 -9.49
CA LYS A 5 26.49 2.20 -10.89
C LYS A 5 26.46 3.49 -11.69
N LYS A 6 25.47 4.33 -11.48
CA LYS A 6 25.29 5.58 -12.22
C LYS A 6 24.53 6.61 -11.39
N VAL A 7 24.84 7.87 -11.61
CA VAL A 7 24.07 9.01 -11.11
C VAL A 7 23.56 9.79 -12.32
N SER A 8 22.26 10.00 -12.41
CA SER A 8 21.63 10.79 -13.48
C SER A 8 20.92 12.00 -12.90
N LYS A 9 21.20 13.17 -13.44
CA LYS A 9 20.51 14.42 -13.10
C LYS A 9 19.36 14.63 -14.08
N PHE A 10 18.25 15.13 -13.56
CA PHE A 10 17.10 15.53 -14.36
C PHE A 10 17.15 17.04 -14.64
N ALA A 11 16.34 17.49 -15.59
CA ALA A 11 16.14 18.93 -15.84
C ALA A 11 15.56 19.63 -14.59
N ASN A 12 14.71 18.92 -13.84
CA ASN A 12 14.26 19.38 -12.53
C ASN A 12 15.34 19.07 -11.48
N SER A 13 15.91 20.13 -10.89
CA SER A 13 16.99 20.05 -9.90
C SER A 13 16.61 19.42 -8.56
N HIS A 14 15.31 19.21 -8.31
CA HIS A 14 14.83 18.55 -7.08
C HIS A 14 14.92 17.02 -7.15
N TYR A 15 15.30 16.45 -8.30
CA TYR A 15 15.38 15.00 -8.48
C TYR A 15 16.77 14.54 -8.90
N LEU A 16 17.16 13.41 -8.34
CA LEU A 16 18.39 12.71 -8.68
C LEU A 16 18.10 11.21 -8.79
N ALA A 17 18.45 10.58 -9.90
CA ALA A 17 18.34 9.13 -10.02
C ALA A 17 19.69 8.46 -9.71
N LEU A 18 19.63 7.43 -8.87
CA LEU A 18 20.76 6.61 -8.50
C LEU A 18 20.52 5.17 -8.97
N ASP A 19 21.31 4.71 -9.95
CA ASP A 19 21.32 3.30 -10.33
C ASP A 19 22.23 2.55 -9.36
N ILE A 20 21.62 1.69 -8.54
CA ILE A 20 22.35 0.89 -7.55
C ILE A 20 22.23 -0.60 -7.86
N LEU A 21 23.31 -1.32 -7.64
CA LEU A 21 23.33 -2.77 -7.65
C LEU A 21 23.35 -3.28 -6.20
N ILE A 22 22.34 -4.05 -5.81
CA ILE A 22 22.30 -4.74 -4.53
C ILE A 22 22.68 -6.20 -4.76
N ALA A 23 23.86 -6.60 -4.28
CA ALA A 23 24.35 -7.97 -4.46
C ALA A 23 23.41 -8.99 -3.80
N ALA A 24 23.33 -10.22 -4.36
CA ALA A 24 22.42 -11.26 -3.90
C ALA A 24 22.63 -11.65 -2.42
N ASN A 25 23.86 -11.55 -1.95
CA ASN A 25 24.25 -11.87 -0.56
C ASN A 25 24.18 -10.69 0.40
N THR A 26 23.64 -9.55 -0.02
CA THR A 26 23.50 -8.38 0.86
C THR A 26 22.50 -8.68 1.98
N LYS A 27 22.94 -8.46 3.23
CA LYS A 27 22.08 -8.67 4.41
C LYS A 27 21.07 -7.55 4.55
N PRO A 28 19.88 -7.84 5.09
CA PRO A 28 18.92 -6.82 5.48
C PRO A 28 19.52 -5.82 6.48
N GLY A 29 19.02 -4.59 6.46
CA GLY A 29 19.50 -3.53 7.35
C GLY A 29 19.24 -2.15 6.76
N ILE A 30 19.85 -1.13 7.32
CA ILE A 30 19.78 0.24 6.82
C ILE A 30 21.09 0.60 6.13
N ALA A 31 21.01 0.91 4.84
CA ALA A 31 22.12 1.49 4.10
C ALA A 31 22.05 3.01 4.18
N LYS A 32 23.18 3.66 4.38
CA LYS A 32 23.29 5.12 4.37
C LYS A 32 23.64 5.60 2.98
N VAL A 33 22.77 6.40 2.37
CA VAL A 33 23.01 7.05 1.07
C VAL A 33 23.33 8.52 1.33
N LYS A 34 24.55 8.92 1.00
CA LYS A 34 25.00 10.31 1.14
C LYS A 34 24.78 11.07 -0.18
N VAL A 35 24.03 12.18 -0.12
CA VAL A 35 23.80 13.07 -1.25
C VAL A 35 24.16 14.50 -0.80
N GLY A 36 25.29 15.00 -1.30
CA GLY A 36 25.84 16.28 -0.81
C GLY A 36 26.16 16.21 0.69
N ASN A 37 25.55 17.06 1.47
CA ASN A 37 25.72 17.09 2.94
C ASN A 37 24.64 16.26 3.68
N GLU A 38 23.63 15.76 2.98
CA GLU A 38 22.55 14.99 3.57
C GLU A 38 22.88 13.50 3.56
N THR A 39 22.34 12.80 4.57
CA THR A 39 22.41 11.34 4.66
C THR A 39 20.99 10.79 4.78
N ILE A 40 20.64 9.92 3.84
CA ILE A 40 19.31 9.31 3.72
C ILE A 40 19.41 7.84 4.16
N ASP A 41 18.50 7.40 4.99
CA ASP A 41 18.36 6.00 5.37
C ASP A 41 17.64 5.25 4.25
N PHE A 42 18.31 4.23 3.70
CA PHE A 42 17.76 3.34 2.70
C PHE A 42 17.56 1.94 3.31
N PRO A 43 16.32 1.57 3.67
CA PRO A 43 16.06 0.29 4.31
C PRO A 43 16.16 -0.85 3.29
N LEU A 44 16.96 -1.85 3.62
CA LEU A 44 17.05 -3.11 2.88
C LEU A 44 16.23 -4.18 3.58
N GLN A 45 15.12 -4.54 2.96
CA GLN A 45 14.26 -5.60 3.46
C GLN A 45 14.86 -6.98 3.23
N LYS A 46 14.47 -7.94 4.08
CA LYS A 46 14.80 -9.35 3.86
C LYS A 46 14.15 -9.82 2.56
N ARG A 47 14.92 -10.46 1.69
CA ARG A 47 14.36 -11.09 0.48
C ARG A 47 13.48 -12.27 0.86
N ARG A 48 12.40 -12.45 0.12
CA ARG A 48 11.57 -13.66 0.26
C ARG A 48 12.42 -14.90 -0.04
N VAL A 49 12.17 -15.95 0.74
CA VAL A 49 12.77 -17.28 0.50
C VAL A 49 11.91 -17.98 -0.55
N GLY A 50 12.55 -18.61 -1.51
CA GLY A 50 11.90 -19.29 -2.64
C GLY A 50 12.23 -18.65 -3.98
N ASN A 51 11.83 -19.28 -5.07
CA ASN A 51 11.97 -18.74 -6.42
C ASN A 51 10.74 -17.92 -6.81
N GLY A 52 10.83 -17.10 -7.87
CA GLY A 52 9.74 -16.24 -8.31
C GLY A 52 8.45 -16.98 -8.64
N SER A 53 8.52 -18.24 -9.05
CA SER A 53 7.34 -19.06 -9.39
C SER A 53 6.49 -19.43 -8.17
N GLN A 54 7.04 -19.42 -6.96
CA GLN A 54 6.29 -19.72 -5.73
C GLN A 54 5.42 -18.55 -5.25
N PHE A 55 5.78 -17.30 -5.65
CA PHE A 55 5.15 -16.09 -5.14
C PHE A 55 4.60 -15.20 -6.25
N ALA A 56 4.74 -15.59 -7.50
CA ALA A 56 4.32 -14.82 -8.67
C ALA A 56 3.38 -15.63 -9.58
N ASN A 57 2.64 -16.57 -9.02
CA ASN A 57 1.58 -17.23 -9.75
C ASN A 57 0.49 -16.20 -10.05
N GLY A 58 0.16 -16.04 -11.33
CA GLY A 58 -0.97 -15.24 -11.75
C GLY A 58 -2.29 -15.93 -11.44
N ALA A 59 -3.39 -15.20 -11.53
CA ALA A 59 -4.72 -15.76 -11.42
C ALA A 59 -5.00 -16.75 -12.57
N THR A 60 -5.73 -17.81 -12.26
CA THR A 60 -6.12 -18.86 -13.19
C THR A 60 -7.64 -18.95 -13.31
N SER A 61 -8.16 -19.80 -14.17
CA SER A 61 -9.61 -20.06 -14.26
C SER A 61 -10.20 -20.76 -13.03
N SER A 62 -9.36 -21.20 -12.10
CA SER A 62 -9.79 -21.81 -10.84
C SER A 62 -9.96 -20.76 -9.72
N ASP A 63 -9.60 -19.50 -9.96
CA ASP A 63 -9.64 -18.47 -8.95
C ASP A 63 -10.97 -17.72 -8.95
N LEU A 64 -11.51 -17.49 -7.75
CA LEU A 64 -12.60 -16.55 -7.48
C LEU A 64 -12.01 -15.27 -6.93
N ILE A 65 -11.95 -14.23 -7.78
CA ILE A 65 -11.43 -12.92 -7.40
C ILE A 65 -12.57 -12.04 -6.91
N TYR A 66 -12.46 -11.52 -5.69
CA TYR A 66 -13.44 -10.62 -5.09
C TYR A 66 -12.91 -9.18 -5.08
N LEU A 67 -13.56 -8.29 -5.85
CA LEU A 67 -13.22 -6.86 -5.88
C LEU A 67 -13.80 -6.17 -4.65
N ILE A 68 -12.95 -5.48 -3.89
CA ILE A 68 -13.34 -4.73 -2.69
C ILE A 68 -12.95 -3.26 -2.83
N MET A 69 -13.91 -2.38 -2.61
CA MET A 69 -13.66 -0.97 -2.29
C MET A 69 -13.61 -0.86 -0.76
N PRO A 70 -12.43 -0.66 -0.13
CA PRO A 70 -12.29 -0.70 1.32
C PRO A 70 -13.26 0.20 2.06
N ASP A 71 -13.39 1.45 1.60
CA ASP A 71 -14.31 2.43 2.21
C ASP A 71 -15.77 1.97 2.27
N ARG A 72 -16.20 1.07 1.37
CA ARG A 72 -17.58 0.58 1.28
C ARG A 72 -17.81 -0.76 1.95
N PHE A 73 -16.77 -1.49 2.31
CA PHE A 73 -16.91 -2.86 2.78
C PHE A 73 -17.28 -2.93 4.26
N SER A 74 -16.37 -2.57 5.14
CA SER A 74 -16.59 -2.62 6.60
C SER A 74 -15.63 -1.67 7.31
N ASN A 75 -16.12 -0.98 8.33
CA ASN A 75 -15.30 -0.16 9.23
C ASN A 75 -14.83 -1.04 10.40
N GLY A 76 -13.53 -1.29 10.47
CA GLY A 76 -12.91 -2.07 11.56
C GLY A 76 -12.20 -1.20 12.59
N ASP A 77 -11.90 0.06 12.25
CA ASP A 77 -11.24 1.03 13.14
C ASP A 77 -11.79 2.46 12.94
N PRO A 78 -12.83 2.84 13.66
CA PRO A 78 -13.41 4.19 13.55
C PRO A 78 -12.43 5.34 13.86
N SER A 79 -11.28 5.06 14.46
CA SER A 79 -10.29 6.10 14.79
C SER A 79 -9.58 6.65 13.56
N ASN A 80 -9.61 5.94 12.44
CA ASN A 80 -9.00 6.34 11.18
C ASN A 80 -9.97 7.02 10.20
N ASP A 81 -11.27 7.08 10.50
CA ASP A 81 -12.31 7.64 9.63
C ASP A 81 -11.98 9.05 9.14
N ARG A 82 -11.36 9.86 10.00
CA ARG A 82 -10.93 11.23 9.71
C ARG A 82 -9.52 11.47 10.20
N ILE A 83 -8.66 11.92 9.31
CA ILE A 83 -7.26 12.21 9.64
C ILE A 83 -7.05 13.73 9.55
N ALA A 84 -6.56 14.31 10.65
CA ALA A 84 -6.27 15.74 10.70
C ALA A 84 -5.26 16.15 9.61
N GLY A 85 -5.58 17.23 8.89
CA GLY A 85 -4.75 17.75 7.81
C GLY A 85 -5.05 17.17 6.43
N MET A 86 -5.81 16.09 6.31
CA MET A 86 -6.32 15.62 5.02
C MET A 86 -7.55 16.45 4.58
N ARG A 87 -7.71 16.61 3.27
CA ARG A 87 -8.68 17.56 2.69
C ARG A 87 -10.12 17.04 2.76
N ASP A 88 -10.35 15.78 2.43
CA ASP A 88 -11.68 15.18 2.51
C ASP A 88 -11.92 14.64 3.93
N GLN A 89 -12.79 15.32 4.66
CA GLN A 89 -13.22 14.98 6.01
C GLN A 89 -14.66 14.44 6.05
N THR A 90 -15.22 14.08 4.90
CA THR A 90 -16.57 13.54 4.82
C THR A 90 -16.68 12.18 5.52
N LEU A 91 -17.80 11.92 6.14
CA LEU A 91 -18.17 10.62 6.69
C LEU A 91 -19.70 10.57 6.78
N ASN A 92 -20.33 10.00 5.77
CA ASN A 92 -21.79 9.91 5.71
C ASN A 92 -22.22 8.78 4.77
N ARG A 93 -22.79 7.72 5.31
CA ARG A 93 -23.23 6.53 4.57
C ARG A 93 -24.46 6.76 3.71
N ASP A 94 -25.23 7.83 3.98
CA ASP A 94 -26.41 8.17 3.20
C ASP A 94 -26.08 8.95 1.92
N THR A 95 -24.81 9.35 1.74
CA THR A 95 -24.35 10.13 0.61
C THR A 95 -23.34 9.34 -0.22
N VAL A 96 -23.69 9.07 -1.48
CA VAL A 96 -22.94 8.20 -2.40
C VAL A 96 -21.46 8.62 -2.54
N PHE A 97 -21.18 9.92 -2.58
CA PHE A 97 -19.83 10.44 -2.84
C PHE A 97 -19.04 10.79 -1.57
N ASN A 98 -19.62 10.60 -0.39
CA ASN A 98 -18.91 10.76 0.85
C ASN A 98 -18.22 9.45 1.23
N ARG A 99 -17.20 9.55 2.08
CA ARG A 99 -16.58 8.39 2.69
C ARG A 99 -17.58 7.71 3.64
N HIS A 100 -17.51 6.38 3.72
CA HIS A 100 -18.33 5.57 4.61
C HIS A 100 -17.54 4.99 5.79
N GLY A 101 -16.22 5.18 5.80
CA GLY A 101 -15.35 4.78 6.89
C GLY A 101 -14.90 3.32 6.85
N GLY A 102 -15.17 2.58 5.78
CA GLY A 102 -14.61 1.25 5.63
C GLY A 102 -13.09 1.28 5.47
N ASP A 103 -12.39 0.25 5.98
CA ASP A 103 -10.95 0.19 6.08
C ASP A 103 -10.38 -1.23 5.92
N LEU A 104 -9.05 -1.35 5.92
CA LEU A 104 -8.35 -2.63 5.79
C LEU A 104 -8.56 -3.54 7.00
N LYS A 105 -8.76 -2.96 8.19
CA LYS A 105 -9.08 -3.72 9.40
C LYS A 105 -10.48 -4.34 9.30
N GLY A 106 -11.43 -3.60 8.73
CA GLY A 106 -12.76 -4.13 8.45
C GLY A 106 -12.73 -5.31 7.49
N ILE A 107 -11.88 -5.24 6.45
CA ILE A 107 -11.68 -6.38 5.54
C ILE A 107 -11.05 -7.56 6.29
N GLN A 108 -10.00 -7.31 7.08
CA GLN A 108 -9.33 -8.34 7.87
C GLN A 108 -10.31 -9.07 8.80
N ASN A 109 -11.22 -8.34 9.43
CA ASN A 109 -12.20 -8.90 10.35
C ASN A 109 -13.24 -9.82 9.66
N HIS A 110 -13.30 -9.80 8.31
CA HIS A 110 -14.26 -10.58 7.51
C HIS A 110 -13.57 -11.58 6.57
N LEU A 111 -12.29 -11.92 6.82
CA LEU A 111 -11.59 -12.90 5.99
C LEU A 111 -12.26 -14.29 6.05
N ASP A 112 -12.78 -14.70 7.20
CA ASP A 112 -13.51 -15.96 7.34
C ASP A 112 -14.75 -15.98 6.44
N TYR A 113 -15.51 -14.89 6.38
CA TYR A 113 -16.64 -14.75 5.47
C TYR A 113 -16.24 -14.89 3.99
N LEU A 114 -15.12 -14.25 3.60
CA LEU A 114 -14.61 -14.34 2.23
C LEU A 114 -14.11 -15.74 1.92
N TYR A 115 -13.47 -16.39 2.87
CA TYR A 115 -13.05 -17.78 2.75
C TYR A 115 -14.23 -18.74 2.58
N ASP A 116 -15.26 -18.62 3.41
CA ASP A 116 -16.48 -19.46 3.34
C ASP A 116 -17.24 -19.22 2.02
N LEU A 117 -17.16 -18.04 1.45
CA LEU A 117 -17.71 -17.71 0.13
C LEU A 117 -16.90 -18.37 -1.02
N GLY A 118 -15.70 -18.90 -0.73
CA GLY A 118 -14.82 -19.53 -1.71
C GLY A 118 -13.90 -18.55 -2.45
N VAL A 119 -13.70 -17.33 -1.92
CA VAL A 119 -12.78 -16.34 -2.49
C VAL A 119 -11.34 -16.85 -2.37
N THR A 120 -10.60 -16.86 -3.48
CA THR A 120 -9.19 -17.26 -3.51
C THR A 120 -8.24 -16.08 -3.67
N ALA A 121 -8.75 -14.94 -4.11
CA ALA A 121 -7.97 -13.70 -4.24
C ALA A 121 -8.82 -12.47 -3.99
N ILE A 122 -8.27 -11.50 -3.28
CA ILE A 122 -8.89 -10.20 -3.04
C ILE A 122 -8.24 -9.17 -3.97
N TRP A 123 -9.07 -8.43 -4.68
CA TRP A 123 -8.65 -7.28 -5.48
C TRP A 123 -9.14 -5.99 -4.81
N LEU A 124 -8.24 -5.26 -4.20
CA LEU A 124 -8.60 -3.98 -3.58
C LEU A 124 -8.62 -2.85 -4.62
N ASN A 125 -9.59 -1.93 -4.50
CA ASN A 125 -9.43 -0.61 -5.08
C ASN A 125 -8.12 0.03 -4.56
N PRO A 126 -7.54 1.02 -5.27
CA PRO A 126 -6.26 1.61 -4.85
C PRO A 126 -6.28 2.07 -3.40
N VAL A 127 -5.26 1.64 -2.65
CA VAL A 127 -5.13 1.88 -1.21
C VAL A 127 -4.12 2.98 -0.86
N ILE A 128 -3.45 3.55 -1.88
CA ILE A 128 -2.48 4.63 -1.69
C ILE A 128 -3.18 5.97 -1.44
N ILE A 129 -2.45 6.93 -0.85
CA ILE A 129 -3.02 8.22 -0.43
C ILE A 129 -3.76 8.92 -1.56
N ASN A 130 -5.01 9.26 -1.28
CA ASN A 130 -5.89 10.05 -2.13
C ASN A 130 -6.32 11.31 -1.38
N ASP A 131 -5.48 12.34 -1.36
CA ASP A 131 -5.75 13.59 -0.65
C ASP A 131 -6.41 14.65 -1.56
N MET A 132 -7.47 14.25 -2.23
CA MET A 132 -8.36 15.16 -2.95
C MET A 132 -9.37 15.83 -2.01
N PRO A 133 -9.98 16.97 -2.39
CA PRO A 133 -10.92 17.67 -1.52
C PRO A 133 -12.25 16.93 -1.31
N GLU A 134 -12.61 16.05 -2.23
CA GLU A 134 -13.86 15.28 -2.25
C GLU A 134 -13.69 14.02 -3.08
N ARG A 135 -14.64 13.08 -2.97
CA ARG A 135 -14.70 11.84 -3.73
C ARG A 135 -13.43 10.99 -3.61
N THR A 136 -12.98 10.82 -2.38
CA THR A 136 -11.77 10.02 -2.10
C THR A 136 -12.08 8.55 -1.78
N GLU A 137 -13.36 8.21 -1.68
CA GLU A 137 -13.88 6.90 -1.29
C GLU A 137 -13.40 5.76 -2.20
N HIS A 138 -13.25 6.03 -3.50
CA HIS A 138 -12.90 5.00 -4.48
C HIS A 138 -11.40 4.73 -4.65
N GLY A 139 -10.51 5.61 -4.15
CA GLY A 139 -9.05 5.45 -4.16
C GLY A 139 -8.33 5.80 -5.48
N TYR A 140 -9.04 5.98 -6.61
CA TYR A 140 -8.41 6.13 -7.94
C TYR A 140 -7.80 7.51 -8.22
N ALA A 141 -8.10 8.54 -7.43
CA ALA A 141 -7.54 9.89 -7.58
C ALA A 141 -6.34 10.09 -6.62
N PHE A 142 -5.42 9.14 -6.60
CA PHE A 142 -4.29 9.13 -5.67
C PHE A 142 -3.30 10.28 -5.91
N THR A 143 -2.77 10.82 -4.81
CA THR A 143 -1.87 11.98 -4.76
C THR A 143 -0.46 11.65 -4.27
N ASP A 144 -0.28 10.50 -3.61
CA ASP A 144 1.03 9.98 -3.21
C ASP A 144 1.12 8.49 -3.52
N HIS A 145 2.04 8.10 -4.42
CA HIS A 145 2.23 6.72 -4.87
C HIS A 145 3.06 5.87 -3.92
N TYR A 146 3.61 6.45 -2.87
CA TYR A 146 4.59 5.79 -1.99
C TYR A 146 4.04 5.50 -0.60
N LYS A 147 2.81 5.91 -0.31
CA LYS A 147 2.21 5.74 1.01
C LYS A 147 0.80 5.18 0.93
N ILE A 148 0.46 4.33 1.87
CA ILE A 148 -0.92 3.84 2.05
C ILE A 148 -1.75 4.92 2.77
N ASP A 149 -2.99 5.09 2.34
CA ASP A 149 -3.90 6.10 2.90
C ASP A 149 -4.17 5.81 4.39
N PRO A 150 -3.89 6.75 5.30
CA PRO A 150 -4.09 6.53 6.72
C PRO A 150 -5.57 6.37 7.10
N ARG A 151 -6.52 6.89 6.28
CA ARG A 151 -7.97 6.74 6.52
C ARG A 151 -8.49 5.33 6.26
N ILE A 152 -7.67 4.46 5.72
CA ILE A 152 -7.98 3.03 5.59
C ILE A 152 -7.03 2.17 6.43
N GLY A 153 -6.25 2.77 7.34
CA GLY A 153 -5.38 2.10 8.29
C GLY A 153 -3.89 2.18 7.99
N GLY A 154 -3.47 2.77 6.87
CA GLY A 154 -2.06 2.98 6.53
C GLY A 154 -1.27 1.69 6.29
N GLU A 155 0.06 1.81 6.25
CA GLU A 155 0.97 0.70 5.91
C GLU A 155 0.89 -0.47 6.89
N LYS A 156 0.64 -0.19 8.18
CA LYS A 156 0.56 -1.24 9.19
C LYS A 156 -0.62 -2.16 8.91
N ALA A 157 -1.83 -1.60 8.78
CA ALA A 157 -3.04 -2.37 8.50
C ALA A 157 -2.96 -3.11 7.16
N TYR A 158 -2.29 -2.51 6.16
CA TYR A 158 -2.08 -3.15 4.86
C TYR A 158 -1.22 -4.41 4.96
N LYS A 159 -0.11 -4.35 5.72
CA LYS A 159 0.75 -5.52 5.97
C LYS A 159 0.02 -6.59 6.79
N GLU A 160 -0.69 -6.19 7.84
CA GLU A 160 -1.48 -7.09 8.68
C GLU A 160 -2.58 -7.83 7.88
N LEU A 161 -3.25 -7.14 6.95
CA LEU A 161 -4.23 -7.77 6.07
C LEU A 161 -3.58 -8.79 5.13
N ILE A 162 -2.43 -8.44 4.52
CA ILE A 162 -1.69 -9.36 3.64
C ILE A 162 -1.26 -10.62 4.41
N ASP A 163 -0.68 -10.43 5.60
CA ASP A 163 -0.21 -11.55 6.43
C ASP A 163 -1.36 -12.45 6.89
N ALA A 164 -2.53 -11.87 7.16
CA ALA A 164 -3.71 -12.62 7.58
C ALA A 164 -4.42 -13.34 6.42
N ALA A 165 -4.34 -12.82 5.20
CA ALA A 165 -4.95 -13.41 4.01
C ALA A 165 -4.14 -14.59 3.44
N HIS A 166 -2.82 -14.65 3.71
CA HIS A 166 -1.92 -15.74 3.29
C HIS A 166 -1.82 -16.86 4.31
#